data_067fbaebcbf9ed807c99dc45b7f87a3b
#
_entry.id   067fbaebcbf9ed807c99dc45b7f87a3b
#
_cell.length_a   1.000
_cell.length_b   1.000
_cell.length_c   1.000
_cell.angle_alpha   90.00
_cell.angle_beta   90.00
_cell.angle_gamma   90.00
#
_symmetry.space_group_name_H-M   'P 1'
#
loop_
_entity.id
_entity.type
_entity.pdbx_description
1 polymer ?
#
loop_
_entity_poly.entity_id
_entity_poly.type
_entity_poly.pdbx_seq_one_letter_code
_entity_poly.pdbx_strand_id
1 'polypeptide(L)'
;MIGLWLENGQLTLNTTLPDPVPLVNEALVRVVGAGICNTDLELIRGYYPYTGVLGHEFVGVVEQAPTGFEHLEGQRVVGEINAACGNCNACHAGRETHCENRTVLGILARNGAFAEYLTLPARNLHTLPDSVPNEVAVFTEPLAAALQIQEQITVHPANRVLGVGDGKLGQLIARSLQQTGCYLCVAGRHKN
;
A
#
# COMPACT_ATOMS: atom_id res chain seq x y z
N MET A 1 -17.27 5.65 12.14
CA MET A 1 -16.82 6.06 10.80
C MET A 1 -17.55 5.32 9.68
N ILE A 2 -17.50 5.88 8.46
CA ILE A 2 -18.01 5.23 7.24
C ILE A 2 -16.88 4.44 6.58
N GLY A 3 -17.20 3.26 6.03
CA GLY A 3 -16.21 2.46 5.30
C GLY A 3 -16.85 1.35 4.45
N LEU A 4 -16.06 0.82 3.51
CA LEU A 4 -16.44 -0.34 2.69
C LEU A 4 -15.99 -1.62 3.41
N TRP A 5 -16.96 -2.36 3.90
CA TRP A 5 -16.76 -3.61 4.67
C TRP A 5 -16.96 -4.83 3.78
N LEU A 6 -15.95 -5.70 3.73
CA LEU A 6 -16.05 -7.02 3.10
C LEU A 6 -16.29 -8.09 4.16
N GLU A 7 -17.33 -8.89 3.97
CA GLU A 7 -17.61 -10.06 4.78
C GLU A 7 -18.29 -11.14 3.95
N ASN A 8 -17.79 -12.38 4.05
CA ASN A 8 -18.32 -13.53 3.29
C ASN A 8 -18.42 -13.27 1.77
N GLY A 9 -17.46 -12.54 1.19
CA GLY A 9 -17.44 -12.16 -0.22
C GLY A 9 -18.44 -11.07 -0.62
N GLN A 10 -19.15 -10.47 0.34
CA GLN A 10 -20.09 -9.37 0.11
C GLN A 10 -19.46 -8.05 0.56
N LEU A 11 -19.35 -7.11 -0.36
CA LEU A 11 -18.90 -5.75 -0.08
C LEU A 11 -20.11 -4.85 0.20
N THR A 12 -20.09 -4.20 1.36
CA THR A 12 -21.18 -3.31 1.82
C THR A 12 -20.64 -1.97 2.28
N LEU A 13 -21.39 -0.90 2.05
CA LEU A 13 -21.12 0.38 2.69
C LEU A 13 -21.65 0.33 4.11
N ASN A 14 -20.75 0.38 5.09
CA ASN A 14 -21.11 0.44 6.50
C ASN A 14 -20.89 1.86 7.02
N THR A 15 -21.94 2.48 7.56
CA THR A 15 -21.91 3.87 8.06
C THR A 15 -21.73 3.96 9.58
N THR A 16 -21.60 2.83 10.25
CA THR A 16 -21.56 2.72 11.74
C THR A 16 -20.35 1.94 12.24
N LEU A 17 -19.28 1.82 11.42
CA LEU A 17 -18.03 1.22 11.88
C LEU A 17 -17.47 2.02 13.07
N PRO A 18 -16.92 1.34 14.09
CA PRO A 18 -16.21 2.04 15.15
C PRO A 18 -14.99 2.78 14.57
N ASP A 19 -14.67 3.92 15.13
CA ASP A 19 -13.41 4.59 14.80
C ASP A 19 -12.25 3.73 15.29
N PRO A 20 -11.18 3.57 14.49
CA PRO A 20 -10.07 2.74 14.88
C PRO A 20 -9.26 3.40 16.01
N VAL A 21 -8.87 2.60 16.99
CA VAL A 21 -8.02 3.04 18.10
C VAL A 21 -6.59 2.60 17.80
N PRO A 22 -5.62 3.54 17.65
CA PRO A 22 -4.25 3.16 17.36
C PRO A 22 -3.61 2.41 18.55
N LEU A 23 -2.80 1.41 18.26
CA LEU A 23 -1.95 0.75 19.25
C LEU A 23 -0.80 1.68 19.67
N VAL A 24 -0.04 1.28 20.70
CA VAL A 24 1.00 2.13 21.34
C VAL A 24 1.99 2.76 20.34
N ASN A 25 2.34 2.06 19.27
CA ASN A 25 3.29 2.54 18.25
C ASN A 25 2.62 2.91 16.92
N GLU A 26 1.30 3.02 16.91
CA GLU A 26 0.54 3.33 15.70
C GLU A 26 0.06 4.78 15.70
N ALA A 27 -0.03 5.32 14.51
CA ALA A 27 -0.68 6.59 14.26
C ALA A 27 -2.11 6.37 13.76
N LEU A 28 -3.00 7.31 14.08
CA LEU A 28 -4.32 7.45 13.47
C LEU A 28 -4.19 8.36 12.26
N VAL A 29 -4.61 7.87 11.12
CA VAL A 29 -4.54 8.60 9.85
C VAL A 29 -5.94 8.80 9.30
N ARG A 30 -6.33 10.05 9.06
CA ARG A 30 -7.54 10.38 8.31
C ARG A 30 -7.24 10.24 6.82
N VAL A 31 -8.01 9.38 6.14
CA VAL A 31 -7.84 9.11 4.72
C VAL A 31 -8.36 10.30 3.90
N VAL A 32 -7.56 10.77 2.95
CA VAL A 32 -7.92 11.84 2.00
C VAL A 32 -8.25 11.27 0.63
N GLY A 33 -7.59 10.19 0.24
CA GLY A 33 -7.83 9.47 -1.00
C GLY A 33 -7.29 8.06 -0.94
N ALA A 34 -7.91 7.16 -1.71
CA ALA A 34 -7.48 5.77 -1.81
C ALA A 34 -7.60 5.25 -3.24
N GLY A 35 -6.63 4.44 -3.66
CA GLY A 35 -6.61 3.74 -4.93
C GLY A 35 -7.28 2.37 -4.86
N ILE A 36 -7.82 1.90 -5.98
CA ILE A 36 -8.41 0.56 -6.11
C ILE A 36 -7.43 -0.34 -6.87
N CYS A 37 -6.89 -1.31 -6.16
CA CYS A 37 -6.00 -2.34 -6.71
C CYS A 37 -6.80 -3.55 -7.22
N ASN A 38 -6.19 -4.34 -8.11
CA ASN A 38 -6.75 -5.63 -8.48
C ASN A 38 -6.85 -6.60 -7.29
N THR A 39 -5.97 -6.48 -6.31
CA THR A 39 -6.01 -7.27 -5.08
C THR A 39 -7.33 -7.08 -4.33
N ASP A 40 -7.88 -5.86 -4.28
CA ASP A 40 -9.19 -5.61 -3.65
C ASP A 40 -10.29 -6.39 -4.37
N LEU A 41 -10.26 -6.41 -5.72
CA LEU A 41 -11.23 -7.15 -6.53
C LEU A 41 -11.10 -8.66 -6.36
N GLU A 42 -9.88 -9.17 -6.23
CA GLU A 42 -9.63 -10.60 -6.01
C GLU A 42 -10.07 -11.04 -4.59
N LEU A 43 -9.89 -10.17 -3.57
CA LEU A 43 -10.40 -10.43 -2.22
C LEU A 43 -11.93 -10.54 -2.22
N ILE A 44 -12.64 -9.65 -2.93
CA ILE A 44 -14.10 -9.74 -3.09
C ILE A 44 -14.51 -11.05 -3.77
N ARG A 45 -13.70 -11.56 -4.71
CA ARG A 45 -13.93 -12.83 -5.40
C ARG A 45 -13.59 -14.06 -4.55
N GLY A 46 -13.05 -13.87 -3.33
CA GLY A 46 -12.71 -14.95 -2.43
C GLY A 46 -11.33 -15.58 -2.65
N TYR A 47 -10.40 -14.87 -3.32
CA TYR A 47 -9.01 -15.33 -3.49
C TYR A 47 -8.32 -15.64 -2.16
N TYR A 48 -8.64 -14.88 -1.12
CA TYR A 48 -8.13 -15.06 0.23
C TYR A 48 -9.26 -14.78 1.25
N PRO A 49 -9.37 -15.56 2.33
CA PRO A 49 -10.39 -15.29 3.35
C PRO A 49 -10.05 -14.01 4.10
N TYR A 50 -10.81 -12.96 3.82
CA TYR A 50 -10.67 -11.66 4.47
C TYR A 50 -12.02 -11.13 4.91
N THR A 51 -12.07 -10.59 6.12
CA THR A 51 -13.20 -9.83 6.66
C THR A 51 -12.67 -8.52 7.23
N GLY A 52 -13.24 -7.41 6.82
CA GLY A 52 -12.80 -6.08 7.25
C GLY A 52 -12.91 -5.02 6.17
N VAL A 53 -12.34 -3.86 6.44
CA VAL A 53 -12.25 -2.74 5.48
C VAL A 53 -11.14 -3.02 4.48
N LEU A 54 -11.45 -2.97 3.18
CA LEU A 54 -10.48 -3.11 2.09
C LEU A 54 -9.66 -1.82 1.85
N GLY A 55 -8.73 -1.89 0.89
CA GLY A 55 -7.93 -0.76 0.40
C GLY A 55 -6.55 -0.67 1.07
N HIS A 56 -5.54 -0.50 0.26
CA HIS A 56 -4.14 -0.47 0.71
C HIS A 56 -3.28 0.57 -0.03
N GLU A 57 -3.82 1.22 -1.04
CA GLU A 57 -3.21 2.35 -1.72
C GLU A 57 -3.86 3.63 -1.17
N PHE A 58 -3.16 4.47 -0.41
CA PHE A 58 -3.79 5.63 0.21
C PHE A 58 -2.87 6.84 0.31
N VAL A 59 -3.50 7.99 0.48
CA VAL A 59 -2.93 9.22 0.99
C VAL A 59 -3.82 9.73 2.12
N GLY A 60 -3.22 10.18 3.21
CA GLY A 60 -3.95 10.66 4.39
C GLY A 60 -3.23 11.77 5.12
N VAL A 61 -3.84 12.23 6.20
CA VAL A 61 -3.28 13.19 7.14
C VAL A 61 -3.23 12.54 8.52
N VAL A 62 -2.11 12.64 9.20
CA VAL A 62 -1.96 12.09 10.56
C VAL A 62 -2.76 12.96 11.53
N GLU A 63 -3.75 12.36 12.20
CA GLU A 63 -4.56 13.02 13.22
C GLU A 63 -3.98 12.83 14.62
N GLN A 64 -3.35 11.67 14.87
CA GLN A 64 -2.70 11.35 16.13
C GLN A 64 -1.45 10.52 15.87
N ALA A 65 -0.33 10.91 16.46
CA ALA A 65 0.91 10.16 16.41
C ALA A 65 1.30 9.61 17.78
N PRO A 66 1.99 8.46 17.86
CA PRO A 66 2.52 7.95 19.12
C PRO A 66 3.74 8.75 19.58
N THR A 67 4.08 8.61 20.87
CA THR A 67 5.27 9.24 21.47
C THR A 67 6.53 8.95 20.66
N GLY A 68 7.29 10.01 20.35
CA GLY A 68 8.50 9.99 19.52
C GLY A 68 8.23 10.22 18.03
N PHE A 69 6.97 10.31 17.61
CA PHE A 69 6.56 10.59 16.23
C PHE A 69 5.63 11.81 16.12
N GLU A 70 5.60 12.68 17.11
CA GLU A 70 4.73 13.86 17.19
C GLU A 70 4.90 14.79 15.98
N HIS A 71 6.07 14.78 15.36
CA HIS A 71 6.39 15.55 14.14
C HIS A 71 5.54 15.12 12.91
N LEU A 72 4.89 13.97 12.97
CA LEU A 72 3.99 13.49 11.91
C LEU A 72 2.59 14.12 12.01
N GLU A 73 2.17 14.63 13.15
CA GLU A 73 0.82 15.19 13.32
C GLU A 73 0.58 16.35 12.36
N GLY A 74 -0.57 16.30 11.69
CA GLY A 74 -0.95 17.23 10.64
C GLY A 74 -0.23 17.02 9.31
N GLN A 75 0.77 16.13 9.22
CA GLN A 75 1.49 15.86 7.97
C GLN A 75 0.66 15.01 7.02
N ARG A 76 0.80 15.31 5.72
CA ARG A 76 0.30 14.42 4.66
C ARG A 76 1.24 13.23 4.52
N VAL A 77 0.67 12.04 4.48
CA VAL A 77 1.43 10.79 4.48
C VAL A 77 0.87 9.77 3.48
N VAL A 78 1.76 8.90 3.04
CA VAL A 78 1.49 7.57 2.47
C VAL A 78 2.11 6.52 3.38
N GLY A 79 1.89 5.23 3.14
CA GLY A 79 2.41 4.23 4.07
C GLY A 79 2.88 2.94 3.43
N GLU A 80 3.90 2.32 4.05
CA GLU A 80 4.22 0.91 3.87
C GLU A 80 3.12 0.06 4.49
N ILE A 81 2.47 -0.75 3.68
CA ILE A 81 1.27 -1.50 4.08
C ILE A 81 1.56 -2.73 4.95
N ASN A 82 2.81 -3.23 4.94
CA ASN A 82 3.23 -4.38 5.72
C ASN A 82 3.63 -3.96 7.14
N ALA A 83 2.75 -4.18 8.11
CA ALA A 83 3.02 -3.91 9.52
C ALA A 83 3.71 -5.11 10.17
N ALA A 84 5.03 -5.09 10.20
CA ALA A 84 5.84 -6.15 10.80
C ALA A 84 5.72 -6.15 12.33
N CYS A 85 5.77 -7.35 12.95
CA CYS A 85 5.58 -7.50 14.40
C CYS A 85 6.75 -6.98 15.25
N GLY A 86 7.94 -6.82 14.67
CA GLY A 86 9.16 -6.38 15.38
C GLY A 86 9.85 -7.45 16.25
N ASN A 87 9.22 -8.59 16.52
CA ASN A 87 9.65 -9.54 17.56
C ASN A 87 10.01 -10.94 17.04
N CYS A 88 9.76 -11.28 15.76
CA CYS A 88 10.13 -12.59 15.21
C CYS A 88 11.57 -12.60 14.71
N ASN A 89 12.11 -13.78 14.43
CA ASN A 89 13.47 -13.96 13.95
C ASN A 89 13.78 -13.16 12.66
N ALA A 90 12.81 -13.06 11.76
CA ALA A 90 12.96 -12.27 10.55
C ALA A 90 13.11 -10.76 10.86
N CYS A 91 12.29 -10.23 11.77
CA CYS A 91 12.38 -8.84 12.22
C CYS A 91 13.72 -8.55 12.92
N HIS A 92 14.14 -9.41 13.83
CA HIS A 92 15.43 -9.26 14.53
C HIS A 92 16.63 -9.33 13.57
N ALA A 93 16.47 -10.02 12.44
CA ALA A 93 17.49 -10.10 11.39
C ALA A 93 17.39 -8.96 10.35
N GLY A 94 16.57 -7.93 10.59
CA GLY A 94 16.36 -6.80 9.67
C GLY A 94 15.59 -7.17 8.38
N ARG A 95 14.90 -8.30 8.37
CA ARG A 95 14.12 -8.79 7.22
C ARG A 95 12.62 -8.67 7.50
N GLU A 96 12.16 -7.45 7.76
CA GLU A 96 10.76 -7.18 8.15
C GLU A 96 9.74 -7.60 7.08
N THR A 97 10.10 -7.53 5.81
CA THR A 97 9.27 -8.01 4.68
C THR A 97 8.98 -9.52 4.74
N HIS A 98 9.79 -10.28 5.48
CA HIS A 98 9.62 -11.72 5.72
C HIS A 98 9.03 -12.00 7.12
N CYS A 99 8.45 -11.01 7.76
CA CYS A 99 7.82 -11.19 9.07
C CYS A 99 6.68 -12.20 8.99
N GLU A 100 6.76 -13.27 9.79
CA GLU A 100 5.76 -14.35 9.82
C GLU A 100 4.44 -13.90 10.46
N ASN A 101 4.51 -12.89 11.33
CA ASN A 101 3.36 -12.35 12.07
C ASN A 101 2.94 -10.96 11.58
N ARG A 102 3.29 -10.60 10.33
CA ARG A 102 2.88 -9.29 9.80
C ARG A 102 1.38 -9.23 9.59
N THR A 103 0.83 -8.05 9.78
CA THR A 103 -0.48 -7.70 9.24
C THR A 103 -0.29 -6.83 7.99
N VAL A 104 -1.28 -6.83 7.09
CA VAL A 104 -1.20 -6.06 5.85
C VAL A 104 -2.46 -5.22 5.71
N LEU A 105 -2.29 -3.92 5.54
CA LEU A 105 -3.38 -2.96 5.43
C LEU A 105 -4.38 -3.38 4.35
N GLY A 106 -5.66 -3.57 4.71
CA GLY A 106 -6.73 -3.92 3.79
C GLY A 106 -6.63 -5.30 3.15
N ILE A 107 -5.68 -6.17 3.58
CA ILE A 107 -5.42 -7.48 2.97
C ILE A 107 -5.35 -8.61 4.00
N LEU A 108 -4.62 -8.39 5.10
CA LEU A 108 -4.38 -9.45 6.10
C LEU A 108 -4.50 -8.90 7.51
N ALA A 109 -5.53 -9.30 8.23
CA ALA A 109 -5.75 -9.04 9.66
C ALA A 109 -5.60 -7.55 10.08
N ARG A 110 -5.82 -6.61 9.15
CA ARG A 110 -5.78 -5.16 9.39
C ARG A 110 -6.77 -4.46 8.46
N ASN A 111 -7.64 -3.63 9.03
CA ASN A 111 -8.56 -2.79 8.27
C ASN A 111 -7.79 -1.82 7.36
N GLY A 112 -8.33 -1.60 6.17
CA GLY A 112 -7.72 -0.84 5.10
C GLY A 112 -8.20 0.60 4.97
N ALA A 113 -7.90 1.18 3.82
CA ALA A 113 -8.04 2.60 3.52
C ALA A 113 -9.41 2.98 2.90
N PHE A 114 -10.30 2.03 2.62
CA PHE A 114 -11.64 2.37 2.14
C PHE A 114 -12.57 2.71 3.31
N ALA A 115 -12.08 3.57 4.21
CA ALA A 115 -12.80 4.16 5.33
C ALA A 115 -12.27 5.57 5.62
N GLU A 116 -12.93 6.30 6.52
CA GLU A 116 -12.51 7.66 6.90
C GLU A 116 -11.18 7.67 7.64
N TYR A 117 -10.89 6.61 8.41
CA TYR A 117 -9.67 6.49 9.21
C TYR A 117 -9.06 5.10 9.09
N LEU A 118 -7.74 5.06 9.23
CA LEU A 118 -6.95 3.83 9.37
C LEU A 118 -5.89 3.98 10.46
N THR A 119 -5.32 2.87 10.91
CA THR A 119 -4.13 2.87 11.78
C THR A 119 -2.98 2.12 11.13
N LEU A 120 -1.77 2.66 11.27
CA LEU A 120 -0.52 2.01 10.87
C LEU A 120 0.58 2.31 11.89
N PRO A 121 1.58 1.43 12.05
CA PRO A 121 2.79 1.77 12.79
C PRO A 121 3.37 3.09 12.26
N ALA A 122 3.67 4.03 13.14
CA ALA A 122 4.13 5.37 12.74
C ALA A 122 5.41 5.31 11.89
N ARG A 123 6.28 4.32 12.13
CA ARG A 123 7.48 4.06 11.31
C ARG A 123 7.20 3.67 9.87
N ASN A 124 5.98 3.21 9.56
CA ASN A 124 5.55 2.85 8.22
C ASN A 124 5.03 4.06 7.42
N LEU A 125 4.89 5.22 8.07
CA LEU A 125 4.38 6.43 7.43
C LEU A 125 5.51 7.26 6.83
N HIS A 126 5.30 7.74 5.61
CA HIS A 126 6.22 8.58 4.87
C HIS A 126 5.55 9.91 4.55
N THR A 127 6.16 11.01 4.97
CA THR A 127 5.66 12.36 4.69
C THR A 127 5.79 12.71 3.22
N LEU A 128 4.80 13.41 2.71
CA LEU A 128 4.74 13.86 1.32
C LEU A 128 5.19 15.30 1.19
N PRO A 129 6.01 15.64 0.18
CA PRO A 129 6.26 17.04 -0.19
C PRO A 129 4.96 17.73 -0.62
N ASP A 130 4.83 19.04 -0.31
CA ASP A 130 3.66 19.82 -0.71
C ASP A 130 3.44 19.89 -2.23
N SER A 131 4.51 19.74 -2.99
CA SER A 131 4.49 19.74 -4.45
C SER A 131 3.82 18.49 -5.07
N VAL A 132 3.62 17.41 -4.30
CA VAL A 132 3.00 16.18 -4.79
C VAL A 132 1.49 16.24 -4.49
N PRO A 133 0.61 16.32 -5.51
CA PRO A 133 -0.83 16.30 -5.30
C PRO A 133 -1.33 14.93 -4.85
N ASN A 134 -2.47 14.89 -4.17
CA ASN A 134 -3.01 13.65 -3.60
C ASN A 134 -3.30 12.59 -4.66
N GLU A 135 -3.78 13.00 -5.84
CA GLU A 135 -4.10 12.12 -6.97
C GLU A 135 -2.85 11.41 -7.53
N VAL A 136 -1.67 11.97 -7.30
CA VAL A 136 -0.38 11.35 -7.66
C VAL A 136 0.16 10.54 -6.48
N ALA A 137 0.05 11.08 -5.27
CA ALA A 137 0.55 10.45 -4.05
C ALA A 137 -0.06 9.07 -3.79
N VAL A 138 -1.32 8.86 -4.14
CA VAL A 138 -2.01 7.58 -3.98
C VAL A 138 -1.34 6.43 -4.74
N PHE A 139 -0.55 6.73 -5.79
CA PHE A 139 0.21 5.74 -6.56
C PHE A 139 1.54 5.33 -5.91
N THR A 140 1.89 5.86 -4.74
CA THR A 140 3.18 5.54 -4.10
C THR A 140 3.33 4.05 -3.81
N GLU A 141 2.29 3.39 -3.29
CA GLU A 141 2.33 1.95 -3.00
C GLU A 141 2.54 1.11 -4.26
N PRO A 142 1.70 1.19 -5.31
CA PRO A 142 1.91 0.40 -6.52
C PRO A 142 3.20 0.78 -7.28
N LEU A 143 3.68 2.02 -7.16
CA LEU A 143 4.97 2.42 -7.71
C LEU A 143 6.12 1.79 -6.94
N ALA A 144 6.05 1.71 -5.62
CA ALA A 144 7.04 1.02 -4.79
C ALA A 144 7.13 -0.48 -5.17
N ALA A 145 5.98 -1.13 -5.39
CA ALA A 145 5.94 -2.50 -5.89
C ALA A 145 6.61 -2.64 -7.27
N ALA A 146 6.43 -1.68 -8.17
CA ALA A 146 7.09 -1.67 -9.47
C ALA A 146 8.61 -1.46 -9.37
N LEU A 147 9.07 -0.60 -8.47
CA LEU A 147 10.49 -0.33 -8.22
C LEU A 147 11.21 -1.49 -7.53
N GLN A 148 10.49 -2.31 -6.76
CA GLN A 148 11.06 -3.48 -6.06
C GLN A 148 11.78 -4.46 -7.00
N ILE A 149 11.41 -4.50 -8.29
CA ILE A 149 12.10 -5.30 -9.30
C ILE A 149 13.58 -4.88 -9.41
N GLN A 150 13.86 -3.58 -9.37
CA GLN A 150 15.22 -3.04 -9.52
C GLN A 150 16.06 -3.24 -8.25
N GLU A 151 15.43 -3.41 -7.10
CA GLU A 151 16.11 -3.82 -5.86
C GLU A 151 16.53 -5.29 -5.88
N GLN A 152 15.80 -6.13 -6.60
CA GLN A 152 16.07 -7.57 -6.71
C GLN A 152 16.97 -7.93 -7.88
N ILE A 153 16.87 -7.18 -8.99
CA ILE A 153 17.55 -7.46 -10.24
C ILE A 153 18.18 -6.18 -10.78
N THR A 154 19.50 -6.19 -10.94
CA THR A 154 20.20 -5.08 -11.59
C THR A 154 19.88 -5.05 -13.08
N VAL A 155 19.26 -3.98 -13.55
CA VAL A 155 18.95 -3.76 -14.97
C VAL A 155 19.87 -2.68 -15.53
N HIS A 156 20.67 -3.06 -16.53
CA HIS A 156 21.62 -2.17 -17.20
C HIS A 156 21.08 -1.65 -18.54
N PRO A 157 21.59 -0.51 -19.06
CA PRO A 157 21.22 0.02 -20.38
C PRO A 157 21.40 -0.98 -21.54
N ALA A 158 22.39 -1.87 -21.43
CA ALA A 158 22.64 -2.90 -22.44
C ALA A 158 21.68 -4.09 -22.41
N ASN A 159 20.83 -4.20 -21.39
CA ASN A 159 19.90 -5.31 -21.27
C ASN A 159 18.72 -5.17 -22.22
N ARG A 160 18.24 -6.32 -22.67
CA ARG A 160 16.98 -6.45 -23.40
C ARG A 160 15.95 -7.06 -22.44
N VAL A 161 14.92 -6.31 -22.12
CA VAL A 161 13.89 -6.70 -21.15
C VAL A 161 12.55 -6.87 -21.86
N LEU A 162 11.88 -7.98 -21.59
CA LEU A 162 10.52 -8.22 -22.02
C LEU A 162 9.59 -8.19 -20.82
N GLY A 163 8.70 -7.20 -20.75
CA GLY A 163 7.57 -7.17 -19.84
C GLY A 163 6.38 -7.91 -20.44
N VAL A 164 5.78 -8.84 -19.68
CA VAL A 164 4.56 -9.53 -20.10
C VAL A 164 3.41 -9.07 -19.22
N GLY A 165 2.46 -8.34 -19.83
CA GLY A 165 1.32 -7.73 -19.16
C GLY A 165 1.33 -6.20 -19.29
N ASP A 166 0.24 -5.66 -19.82
CA ASP A 166 0.03 -4.23 -20.08
C ASP A 166 -1.04 -3.60 -19.18
N GLY A 167 -1.34 -4.27 -18.05
CA GLY A 167 -2.26 -3.77 -17.02
C GLY A 167 -1.66 -2.62 -16.21
N LYS A 168 -2.42 -2.11 -15.21
CA LYS A 168 -2.03 -0.97 -14.36
C LYS A 168 -0.61 -1.09 -13.81
N LEU A 169 -0.30 -2.19 -13.11
CA LEU A 169 1.03 -2.44 -12.56
C LEU A 169 2.09 -2.63 -13.66
N GLY A 170 1.74 -3.34 -14.75
CA GLY A 170 2.65 -3.51 -15.90
C GLY A 170 3.09 -2.19 -16.52
N GLN A 171 2.20 -1.20 -16.58
CA GLN A 171 2.51 0.16 -17.05
C GLN A 171 3.47 0.90 -16.09
N LEU A 172 3.28 0.76 -14.78
CA LEU A 172 4.21 1.35 -13.79
C LEU A 172 5.59 0.69 -13.86
N ILE A 173 5.64 -0.65 -13.96
CA ILE A 173 6.88 -1.41 -14.15
C ILE A 173 7.60 -0.97 -15.43
N ALA A 174 6.88 -0.85 -16.55
CA ALA A 174 7.47 -0.42 -17.80
C ALA A 174 8.08 0.98 -17.68
N ARG A 175 7.37 1.93 -17.05
CA ARG A 175 7.87 3.30 -16.84
C ARG A 175 9.09 3.34 -15.90
N SER A 176 9.10 2.52 -14.84
CA SER A 176 10.24 2.45 -13.93
C SER A 176 11.47 1.85 -14.62
N LEU A 177 11.30 0.77 -15.37
CA LEU A 177 12.38 0.13 -16.13
C LEU A 177 12.92 1.00 -17.27
N GLN A 178 12.07 1.80 -17.90
CA GLN A 178 12.50 2.75 -18.93
C GLN A 178 13.55 3.74 -18.43
N GLN A 179 13.52 4.09 -17.14
CA GLN A 179 14.52 5.00 -16.52
C GLN A 179 15.92 4.38 -16.46
N THR A 180 16.05 3.06 -16.55
CA THR A 180 17.36 2.38 -16.58
C THR A 180 18.07 2.51 -17.93
N GLY A 181 17.37 2.98 -18.97
CA GLY A 181 17.90 3.07 -20.34
C GLY A 181 17.95 1.74 -21.09
N CYS A 182 17.42 0.66 -20.54
CA CYS A 182 17.41 -0.66 -21.18
C CYS A 182 16.52 -0.68 -22.44
N TYR A 183 16.76 -1.66 -23.31
CA TYR A 183 15.82 -1.93 -24.40
C TYR A 183 14.61 -2.67 -23.87
N LEU A 184 13.48 -1.97 -23.72
CA LEU A 184 12.25 -2.51 -23.16
C LEU A 184 11.22 -2.81 -24.25
N CYS A 185 10.69 -4.01 -24.24
CA CYS A 185 9.52 -4.42 -25.01
C CYS A 185 8.41 -4.86 -24.04
N VAL A 186 7.17 -4.45 -24.28
CA VAL A 186 6.01 -4.87 -23.46
C VAL A 186 5.03 -5.62 -24.37
N ALA A 187 4.68 -6.83 -23.96
CA ALA A 187 3.65 -7.65 -24.60
C ALA A 187 2.38 -7.63 -23.76
N GLY A 188 1.24 -7.32 -24.36
CA GLY A 188 -0.04 -7.23 -23.67
C GLY A 188 -1.21 -7.63 -24.56
N ARG A 189 -2.42 -7.58 -23.99
CA ARG A 189 -3.66 -7.94 -24.70
C ARG A 189 -4.42 -6.73 -25.25
N HIS A 190 -4.12 -5.54 -24.75
CA HIS A 190 -4.78 -4.31 -25.21
C HIS A 190 -4.12 -3.83 -26.50
N LYS A 191 -4.95 -3.46 -27.48
CA LYS A 191 -4.48 -2.78 -28.70
C LYS A 191 -4.39 -1.28 -28.36
N ASN A 192 -3.22 -0.71 -28.49
CA ASN A 192 -3.01 0.76 -28.43
C ASN A 192 -3.43 1.38 -29.76
#